data_c642b45e98bf785f0159d17e3b2d71c3
#
_entry.id   c642b45e98bf785f0159d17e3b2d71c3
#
_cell.length_a   1.000
_cell.length_b   1.000
_cell.length_c   1.000
_cell.angle_alpha   90.00
_cell.angle_beta   90.00
_cell.angle_gamma   90.00
#
_symmetry.space_group_name_H-M   'P 1'
#
loop_
_entity.id
_entity.type
_entity.pdbx_description
1 polymer ?
#
loop_
_entity_poly.entity_id
_entity_poly.type
_entity_poly.pdbx_seq_one_letter_code
_entity_poly.pdbx_strand_id
1 'polypeptide(L)'
;RALEGGYMNTKVGKDGRTCIRNSSIYLTDAISCEPFILENRFHNNLHLATTFAKANNLNVQNDAKATGLMPYNYEYDKNMKIYSLTIDLTKVGKDENFNTEADNKEKCERVMAVLNAVENLNLVVKGNLDNAEPLFVIGGLSDRMTHQFENVVSVHGGKLKITPDLKNRLEKGYKAALLEGENFENEFEIMKELNTISVSEFFDSLRSEVKAYYEV
;
A
#
# COMPACT_ATOMS: atom_id res chain seq x y z
N ARG A 1 4.01 -1.97 21.17
CA ARG A 1 2.58 -1.79 20.90
C ARG A 1 2.43 -1.14 19.53
N ALA A 2 1.57 -1.70 18.67
CA ALA A 2 1.23 -1.08 17.39
C ALA A 2 0.21 0.04 17.68
N LEU A 3 0.70 1.27 17.86
CA LEU A 3 -0.16 2.42 18.16
C LEU A 3 -0.82 3.03 16.91
N GLU A 4 -0.46 2.58 15.71
CA GLU A 4 -1.10 2.92 14.43
C GLU A 4 -2.14 1.89 14.02
N GLY A 5 -1.85 0.61 14.27
CA GLY A 5 -2.72 -0.51 13.91
C GLY A 5 -3.89 -0.70 14.87
N GLY A 6 -4.94 -1.36 14.39
CA GLY A 6 -6.01 -1.86 15.22
C GLY A 6 -5.63 -3.17 15.92
N TYR A 7 -6.33 -3.48 17.01
CA TYR A 7 -6.20 -4.77 17.67
C TYR A 7 -7.53 -5.19 18.30
N MET A 8 -7.66 -6.49 18.50
CA MET A 8 -8.68 -7.09 19.36
C MET A 8 -7.98 -8.02 20.36
N ASN A 9 -8.15 -7.75 21.64
CA ASN A 9 -7.64 -8.58 22.72
C ASN A 9 -8.80 -9.11 23.56
N THR A 10 -9.02 -10.42 23.51
CA THR A 10 -10.16 -11.08 24.17
C THR A 10 -9.91 -11.47 25.62
N LYS A 11 -8.68 -11.29 26.13
CA LYS A 11 -8.28 -11.66 27.50
C LYS A 11 -7.45 -10.56 28.13
N VAL A 12 -8.09 -9.46 28.52
CA VAL A 12 -7.41 -8.36 29.19
C VAL A 12 -7.84 -8.31 30.66
N GLY A 13 -6.87 -8.47 31.58
CA GLY A 13 -7.08 -8.38 33.01
C GLY A 13 -7.83 -9.56 33.66
N LYS A 14 -8.04 -9.47 34.95
CA LYS A 14 -8.77 -10.49 35.77
C LYS A 14 -10.25 -10.61 35.37
N ASP A 15 -10.81 -9.60 34.74
CA ASP A 15 -12.25 -9.51 34.43
C ASP A 15 -12.61 -10.04 33.04
N GLY A 16 -11.62 -10.53 32.24
CA GLY A 16 -11.89 -11.14 30.93
C GLY A 16 -12.51 -10.21 29.88
N ARG A 17 -12.35 -8.89 30.02
CA ARG A 17 -12.93 -7.91 29.07
C ARG A 17 -12.24 -8.00 27.71
N THR A 18 -13.04 -7.87 26.64
CA THR A 18 -12.52 -7.70 25.30
C THR A 18 -12.21 -6.23 25.07
N CYS A 19 -10.95 -5.93 24.70
CA CYS A 19 -10.52 -4.60 24.30
C CYS A 19 -10.36 -4.57 22.79
N ILE A 20 -11.04 -3.64 22.14
CA ILE A 20 -10.96 -3.40 20.69
C ILE A 20 -10.44 -2.00 20.47
N ARG A 21 -9.49 -1.86 19.54
CA ARG A 21 -9.01 -0.58 19.02
C ARG A 21 -9.02 -0.61 17.52
N ASN A 22 -9.67 0.36 16.91
CA ASN A 22 -9.61 0.56 15.46
C ASN A 22 -8.25 1.14 15.08
N SER A 23 -7.77 0.79 13.87
CA SER A 23 -6.59 1.44 13.28
C SER A 23 -6.82 2.94 13.13
N SER A 24 -5.76 3.73 13.25
CA SER A 24 -5.75 5.12 12.82
C SER A 24 -5.45 5.28 11.33
N ILE A 25 -5.07 4.17 10.66
CA ILE A 25 -4.77 4.11 9.22
C ILE A 25 -5.87 3.31 8.55
N TYR A 26 -6.47 3.88 7.53
CA TYR A 26 -7.55 3.28 6.74
C TYR A 26 -7.08 3.15 5.30
N LEU A 27 -7.13 1.94 4.78
CA LEU A 27 -6.79 1.59 3.41
C LEU A 27 -8.01 0.99 2.72
N THR A 28 -8.21 1.33 1.46
CA THR A 28 -9.12 0.59 0.59
C THR A 28 -8.42 -0.61 -0.03
N ASP A 29 -9.18 -1.47 -0.68
CA ASP A 29 -8.60 -2.50 -1.54
C ASP A 29 -7.82 -1.85 -2.69
N ALA A 30 -6.74 -2.51 -3.12
CA ALA A 30 -5.98 -2.12 -4.30
C ALA A 30 -6.66 -2.73 -5.54
N ILE A 31 -7.49 -1.93 -6.21
CA ILE A 31 -8.28 -2.37 -7.36
C ILE A 31 -7.48 -2.19 -8.65
N SER A 32 -7.45 -3.24 -9.47
CA SER A 32 -6.81 -3.21 -10.78
C SER A 32 -7.49 -2.20 -11.72
N CYS A 33 -6.68 -1.44 -12.46
CA CYS A 33 -7.15 -0.50 -13.48
C CYS A 33 -7.52 -1.19 -14.78
N GLU A 34 -7.01 -2.41 -15.01
CA GLU A 34 -7.21 -3.20 -16.21
C GLU A 34 -7.88 -4.54 -15.87
N PRO A 35 -8.56 -5.16 -16.83
CA PRO A 35 -9.08 -6.50 -16.66
C PRO A 35 -7.97 -7.48 -16.28
N PHE A 36 -8.28 -8.38 -15.35
CA PHE A 36 -7.34 -9.42 -14.96
C PHE A 36 -7.01 -10.34 -16.15
N ILE A 37 -5.73 -10.43 -16.48
CA ILE A 37 -5.22 -11.37 -17.48
C ILE A 37 -4.43 -12.43 -16.72
N LEU A 38 -5.01 -13.63 -16.63
CA LEU A 38 -4.39 -14.74 -15.94
C LEU A 38 -3.17 -15.25 -16.71
N GLU A 39 -1.99 -15.00 -16.23
CA GLU A 39 -0.78 -15.70 -16.65
C GLU A 39 -0.49 -16.85 -15.68
N ASN A 40 -0.55 -18.07 -16.19
CA ASN A 40 -0.19 -19.27 -15.46
C ASN A 40 1.23 -19.70 -15.78
N ARG A 41 2.06 -19.84 -14.75
CA ARG A 41 3.38 -20.43 -14.87
C ARG A 41 3.44 -21.74 -14.09
N PHE A 42 3.70 -22.82 -14.79
CA PHE A 42 3.94 -24.11 -14.15
C PHE A 42 5.38 -24.16 -13.64
N HIS A 43 5.53 -24.37 -12.35
CA HIS A 43 6.82 -24.57 -11.71
C HIS A 43 6.95 -25.97 -11.14
N ASN A 44 8.13 -26.53 -11.27
CA ASN A 44 8.51 -27.73 -10.55
C ASN A 44 9.98 -27.65 -10.13
N ASN A 45 10.31 -28.38 -9.10
CA ASN A 45 11.69 -28.50 -8.61
C ASN A 45 12.33 -29.83 -9.05
N LEU A 46 11.99 -30.32 -10.24
CA LEU A 46 12.39 -31.63 -10.75
C LEU A 46 13.91 -31.87 -10.69
N HIS A 47 14.69 -30.82 -11.02
CA HIS A 47 16.16 -30.94 -11.00
C HIS A 47 16.68 -31.18 -9.58
N LEU A 48 16.22 -30.43 -8.59
CA LEU A 48 16.59 -30.62 -7.18
C LEU A 48 16.12 -31.97 -6.66
N ALA A 49 14.87 -32.34 -6.94
CA ALA A 49 14.32 -33.64 -6.55
C ALA A 49 15.08 -34.79 -7.18
N THR A 50 15.48 -34.69 -8.44
CA THR A 50 16.30 -35.70 -9.13
C THR A 50 17.70 -35.82 -8.54
N THR A 51 18.34 -34.69 -8.21
CA THR A 51 19.67 -34.70 -7.59
C THR A 51 19.61 -35.32 -6.21
N PHE A 52 18.62 -34.98 -5.41
CA PHE A 52 18.40 -35.59 -4.09
C PHE A 52 18.10 -37.08 -4.18
N ALA A 53 17.23 -37.48 -5.11
CA ALA A 53 16.89 -38.89 -5.33
C ALA A 53 18.11 -39.71 -5.70
N LYS A 54 18.96 -39.24 -6.61
CA LYS A 54 20.22 -39.91 -6.97
C LYS A 54 21.16 -40.07 -5.78
N ALA A 55 21.30 -39.04 -4.95
CA ALA A 55 22.16 -39.09 -3.77
C ALA A 55 21.69 -40.06 -2.69
N ASN A 56 20.38 -40.36 -2.65
CA ASN A 56 19.75 -41.19 -1.64
C ASN A 56 19.20 -42.53 -2.18
N ASN A 57 19.50 -42.88 -3.42
CA ASN A 57 19.01 -44.11 -4.10
C ASN A 57 17.47 -44.18 -4.13
N LEU A 58 16.78 -43.05 -4.32
CA LEU A 58 15.33 -42.96 -4.40
C LEU A 58 14.86 -42.80 -5.86
N ASN A 59 13.61 -43.14 -6.12
CA ASN A 59 12.96 -42.89 -7.40
C ASN A 59 12.10 -41.62 -7.32
N VAL A 60 12.36 -40.61 -8.17
CA VAL A 60 11.67 -39.35 -8.15
C VAL A 60 10.14 -39.45 -8.30
N GLN A 61 9.68 -40.41 -9.13
CA GLN A 61 8.24 -40.58 -9.38
C GLN A 61 7.54 -41.36 -8.27
N ASN A 62 8.18 -42.44 -7.81
CA ASN A 62 7.60 -43.31 -6.79
C ASN A 62 7.72 -42.74 -5.39
N ASP A 63 8.79 -41.99 -5.13
CA ASP A 63 9.13 -41.41 -3.82
C ASP A 63 8.99 -39.89 -3.81
N ALA A 64 7.99 -39.35 -4.52
CA ALA A 64 7.81 -37.90 -4.70
C ALA A 64 7.80 -37.10 -3.38
N LYS A 65 7.18 -37.64 -2.32
CA LYS A 65 7.18 -37.02 -0.99
C LYS A 65 8.57 -37.00 -0.34
N ALA A 66 9.33 -38.08 -0.48
CA ALA A 66 10.67 -38.19 0.10
C ALA A 66 11.69 -37.32 -0.65
N THR A 67 11.52 -37.19 -1.97
CA THR A 67 12.39 -36.36 -2.82
C THR A 67 12.00 -34.87 -2.81
N GLY A 68 10.85 -34.52 -2.20
CA GLY A 68 10.35 -33.17 -2.15
C GLY A 68 9.88 -32.60 -3.51
N LEU A 69 9.54 -33.50 -4.47
CA LEU A 69 8.99 -33.07 -5.75
C LEU A 69 7.64 -32.39 -5.53
N MET A 70 7.57 -31.11 -5.84
CA MET A 70 6.39 -30.30 -5.60
C MET A 70 6.05 -29.46 -6.84
N PRO A 71 5.27 -30.00 -7.79
CA PRO A 71 4.76 -29.21 -8.90
C PRO A 71 3.66 -28.26 -8.42
N TYR A 72 3.66 -27.02 -8.87
CA TYR A 72 2.63 -26.05 -8.59
C TYR A 72 2.43 -25.07 -9.74
N ASN A 73 1.22 -24.57 -9.87
CA ASN A 73 0.90 -23.45 -10.75
C ASN A 73 1.08 -22.14 -10.01
N TYR A 74 1.68 -21.19 -10.69
CA TYR A 74 1.84 -19.84 -10.22
C TYR A 74 1.03 -18.90 -11.09
N GLU A 75 0.08 -18.21 -10.47
CA GLU A 75 -0.69 -17.15 -11.10
C GLU A 75 0.05 -15.84 -10.90
N TYR A 76 0.22 -15.07 -11.96
CA TYR A 76 0.90 -13.80 -11.97
C TYR A 76 0.07 -12.77 -12.70
N ASP A 77 -0.11 -11.60 -12.06
CA ASP A 77 -0.73 -10.42 -12.62
C ASP A 77 0.08 -9.19 -12.23
N LYS A 78 0.53 -8.43 -13.23
CA LYS A 78 1.25 -7.17 -13.04
C LYS A 78 0.54 -6.08 -13.82
N ASN A 79 -0.22 -5.25 -13.11
CA ASN A 79 -0.91 -4.11 -13.68
C ASN A 79 -0.97 -2.96 -12.68
N MET A 80 -1.38 -1.79 -13.17
CA MET A 80 -1.62 -0.62 -12.34
C MET A 80 -2.83 -0.86 -11.41
N LYS A 81 -2.70 -0.44 -10.16
CA LYS A 81 -3.75 -0.56 -9.14
C LYS A 81 -4.02 0.79 -8.50
N ILE A 82 -5.28 1.02 -8.14
CA ILE A 82 -5.70 2.21 -7.39
C ILE A 82 -6.10 1.79 -6.00
N TYR A 83 -5.64 2.53 -5.01
CA TYR A 83 -6.07 2.43 -3.61
C TYR A 83 -6.09 3.81 -2.97
N SER A 84 -6.81 3.95 -1.88
CA SER A 84 -6.85 5.16 -1.06
C SER A 84 -6.31 4.89 0.33
N LEU A 85 -5.56 5.85 0.85
CA LEU A 85 -5.03 5.86 2.22
C LEU A 85 -5.57 7.09 2.95
N THR A 86 -6.12 6.90 4.15
CA THR A 86 -6.49 7.99 5.07
C THR A 86 -5.90 7.72 6.44
N ILE A 87 -5.26 8.71 7.05
CA ILE A 87 -4.68 8.64 8.38
C ILE A 87 -5.42 9.61 9.29
N ASP A 88 -6.02 9.10 10.37
CA ASP A 88 -6.62 9.92 11.42
C ASP A 88 -5.53 10.39 12.39
N LEU A 89 -5.00 11.59 12.16
CA LEU A 89 -3.91 12.16 12.95
C LEU A 89 -4.29 12.34 14.42
N THR A 90 -5.57 12.48 14.72
CA THR A 90 -6.06 12.65 16.11
C THR A 90 -5.96 11.37 16.94
N LYS A 91 -5.90 10.21 16.28
CA LYS A 91 -5.84 8.88 16.90
C LYS A 91 -4.47 8.22 16.86
N VAL A 92 -3.53 8.76 16.07
CA VAL A 92 -2.16 8.24 16.03
C VAL A 92 -1.54 8.33 17.41
N GLY A 93 -0.93 7.25 17.86
CA GLY A 93 -0.24 7.19 19.16
C GLY A 93 -1.16 7.21 20.39
N LYS A 94 -2.48 7.13 20.23
CA LYS A 94 -3.45 7.16 21.33
C LYS A 94 -4.13 5.81 21.52
N ASP A 95 -4.21 5.34 22.75
CA ASP A 95 -4.90 4.11 23.11
C ASP A 95 -5.81 4.34 24.33
N GLU A 96 -7.11 4.44 24.05
CA GLU A 96 -8.12 4.70 25.07
C GLU A 96 -8.35 3.51 26.01
N ASN A 97 -8.14 2.27 25.55
CA ASN A 97 -8.32 1.07 26.39
C ASN A 97 -7.30 1.01 27.52
N PHE A 98 -6.10 1.54 27.30
CA PHE A 98 -5.01 1.54 28.28
C PHE A 98 -4.71 2.93 28.82
N ASN A 99 -5.48 3.94 28.42
CA ASN A 99 -5.26 5.34 28.79
C ASN A 99 -3.81 5.79 28.56
N THR A 100 -3.25 5.44 27.39
CA THR A 100 -1.90 5.79 27.00
C THR A 100 -1.91 6.66 25.75
N GLU A 101 -1.04 7.66 25.74
CA GLU A 101 -0.88 8.56 24.62
C GLU A 101 0.61 8.86 24.42
N ALA A 102 1.07 8.80 23.18
CA ALA A 102 2.42 9.19 22.80
C ALA A 102 2.54 10.72 22.75
N ASP A 103 3.73 11.25 22.90
CA ASP A 103 3.98 12.67 22.67
C ASP A 103 3.87 13.04 21.18
N ASN A 104 3.81 14.33 20.89
CA ASN A 104 3.61 14.82 19.54
C ASN A 104 4.77 14.43 18.62
N LYS A 105 5.99 14.38 19.13
CA LYS A 105 7.17 13.97 18.37
C LYS A 105 7.03 12.50 17.93
N GLU A 106 6.69 11.60 18.84
CA GLU A 106 6.49 10.19 18.52
C GLU A 106 5.33 9.98 17.55
N LYS A 107 4.21 10.71 17.72
CA LYS A 107 3.08 10.67 16.77
C LYS A 107 3.51 11.10 15.38
N CYS A 108 4.25 12.20 15.28
CA CYS A 108 4.79 12.71 14.03
C CYS A 108 5.71 11.67 13.36
N GLU A 109 6.69 11.11 14.10
CA GLU A 109 7.61 10.10 13.58
C GLU A 109 6.89 8.86 13.03
N ARG A 110 5.79 8.44 13.64
CA ARG A 110 4.97 7.32 13.17
C ARG A 110 4.27 7.63 11.85
N VAL A 111 3.70 8.82 11.71
CA VAL A 111 3.09 9.25 10.43
C VAL A 111 4.17 9.37 9.35
N MET A 112 5.36 9.90 9.68
CA MET A 112 6.50 9.95 8.76
C MET A 112 6.88 8.56 8.24
N ALA A 113 6.91 7.56 9.13
CA ALA A 113 7.23 6.19 8.74
C ALA A 113 6.20 5.62 7.76
N VAL A 114 4.91 5.92 7.95
CA VAL A 114 3.84 5.49 7.03
C VAL A 114 3.99 6.18 5.68
N LEU A 115 4.18 7.51 5.66
CA LEU A 115 4.38 8.27 4.42
C LEU A 115 5.60 7.75 3.65
N ASN A 116 6.71 7.49 4.35
CA ASN A 116 7.91 6.93 3.74
C ASN A 116 7.67 5.52 3.16
N ALA A 117 6.90 4.68 3.86
CA ALA A 117 6.56 3.34 3.36
C ALA A 117 5.69 3.40 2.11
N VAL A 118 4.78 4.35 1.99
CA VAL A 118 3.93 4.53 0.80
C VAL A 118 4.73 5.09 -0.37
N GLU A 119 5.56 6.11 -0.14
CA GLU A 119 6.40 6.71 -1.17
C GLU A 119 7.37 5.71 -1.80
N ASN A 120 7.98 4.85 -0.97
CA ASN A 120 9.00 3.90 -1.38
C ASN A 120 8.50 2.45 -1.36
N LEU A 121 7.21 2.26 -1.65
CA LEU A 121 6.61 0.94 -1.56
C LEU A 121 7.28 -0.03 -2.52
N ASN A 122 7.78 -1.11 -1.97
CA ASN A 122 8.30 -2.23 -2.73
C ASN A 122 7.83 -3.55 -2.11
N LEU A 123 7.77 -4.57 -2.92
CA LEU A 123 7.31 -5.89 -2.54
C LEU A 123 8.33 -6.95 -2.96
N VAL A 124 8.68 -7.84 -2.05
CA VAL A 124 9.44 -9.03 -2.40
C VAL A 124 8.48 -10.18 -2.64
N VAL A 125 8.28 -10.51 -3.90
CA VAL A 125 7.38 -11.59 -4.32
C VAL A 125 8.21 -12.74 -4.89
N LYS A 126 8.27 -13.85 -4.16
CA LYS A 126 9.00 -15.07 -4.56
C LYS A 126 10.45 -14.82 -5.03
N GLY A 127 11.15 -13.93 -4.31
CA GLY A 127 12.54 -13.59 -4.58
C GLY A 127 12.75 -12.49 -5.63
N ASN A 128 11.70 -11.98 -6.24
CA ASN A 128 11.78 -10.79 -7.10
C ASN A 128 11.43 -9.56 -6.26
N LEU A 129 12.20 -8.49 -6.42
CA LEU A 129 11.89 -7.18 -5.87
C LEU A 129 11.09 -6.40 -6.89
N ASP A 130 9.83 -6.14 -6.59
CA ASP A 130 8.94 -5.33 -7.43
C ASP A 130 8.72 -3.97 -6.78
N ASN A 131 8.95 -2.90 -7.51
CA ASN A 131 8.60 -1.56 -7.09
C ASN A 131 7.08 -1.36 -7.25
N ALA A 132 6.46 -0.82 -6.21
CA ALA A 132 5.04 -0.46 -6.17
C ALA A 132 4.88 1.00 -5.71
N GLU A 133 5.88 1.83 -5.98
CA GLU A 133 5.87 3.26 -5.73
C GLU A 133 4.71 3.95 -6.45
N PRO A 134 4.17 5.05 -5.93
CA PRO A 134 3.08 5.76 -6.57
C PRO A 134 3.49 6.34 -7.94
N LEU A 135 2.77 5.95 -9.00
CA LEU A 135 2.91 6.56 -10.33
C LEU A 135 2.14 7.89 -10.43
N PHE A 136 1.02 7.97 -9.75
CA PHE A 136 0.22 9.17 -9.56
C PHE A 136 -0.30 9.19 -8.12
N VAL A 137 -0.21 10.33 -7.48
CA VAL A 137 -0.75 10.54 -6.13
C VAL A 137 -1.49 11.86 -6.04
N ILE A 138 -2.59 11.87 -5.32
CA ILE A 138 -3.40 13.06 -5.07
C ILE A 138 -3.90 13.04 -3.64
N GLY A 139 -3.77 14.17 -2.94
CA GLY A 139 -4.19 14.26 -1.54
C GLY A 139 -3.67 15.50 -0.85
N GLY A 140 -3.71 15.48 0.47
CA GLY A 140 -3.31 16.57 1.35
C GLY A 140 -3.94 16.42 2.72
N LEU A 141 -3.74 17.39 3.61
CA LEU A 141 -4.46 17.45 4.87
C LEU A 141 -5.94 17.76 4.64
N SER A 142 -6.80 17.15 5.46
CA SER A 142 -8.25 17.31 5.40
C SER A 142 -8.82 17.42 6.81
N ASP A 143 -9.83 18.23 6.99
CA ASP A 143 -10.66 18.31 8.19
C ASP A 143 -11.72 17.19 8.27
N ARG A 144 -11.78 16.33 7.24
CA ARG A 144 -12.77 15.27 7.11
C ARG A 144 -12.12 13.90 7.07
N MET A 145 -12.66 12.99 7.85
CA MET A 145 -12.25 11.61 7.92
C MET A 145 -12.92 10.79 6.79
N THR A 146 -12.45 10.98 5.54
CA THR A 146 -12.96 10.27 4.36
C THR A 146 -11.85 10.05 3.33
N HIS A 147 -11.99 9.03 2.49
CA HIS A 147 -11.16 8.88 1.29
C HIS A 147 -11.62 9.89 0.22
N GLN A 148 -11.03 11.10 0.27
CA GLN A 148 -11.49 12.25 -0.51
C GLN A 148 -11.53 12.03 -2.03
N PHE A 149 -10.68 11.14 -2.55
CA PHE A 149 -10.50 10.96 -3.99
C PHE A 149 -10.94 9.59 -4.52
N GLU A 150 -11.37 8.67 -3.65
CA GLU A 150 -11.73 7.29 -4.00
C GLU A 150 -12.71 7.19 -5.19
N ASN A 151 -13.74 8.02 -5.20
CA ASN A 151 -14.81 7.96 -6.20
C ASN A 151 -14.61 8.90 -7.40
N VAL A 152 -13.49 9.63 -7.47
CA VAL A 152 -13.25 10.62 -8.54
C VAL A 152 -11.98 10.35 -9.34
N VAL A 153 -11.11 9.48 -8.84
CA VAL A 153 -9.92 9.01 -9.54
C VAL A 153 -10.22 7.69 -10.22
N SER A 154 -9.98 7.61 -11.50
CA SER A 154 -10.10 6.36 -12.26
C SER A 154 -9.13 6.34 -13.42
N VAL A 155 -8.64 5.16 -13.77
CA VAL A 155 -7.75 4.91 -14.89
C VAL A 155 -8.39 3.87 -15.79
N HIS A 156 -8.46 4.13 -17.08
CA HIS A 156 -9.00 3.23 -18.08
C HIS A 156 -8.15 3.26 -19.35
N GLY A 157 -7.75 2.11 -19.84
CA GLY A 157 -6.92 2.00 -21.04
C GLY A 157 -5.63 2.82 -20.94
N GLY A 158 -4.94 2.74 -19.81
CA GLY A 158 -3.69 3.49 -19.57
C GLY A 158 -3.86 5.01 -19.38
N LYS A 159 -5.09 5.54 -19.33
CA LYS A 159 -5.37 6.98 -19.19
C LYS A 159 -6.01 7.30 -17.86
N LEU A 160 -5.47 8.28 -17.16
CA LEU A 160 -6.11 8.90 -15.99
C LEU A 160 -7.28 9.76 -16.46
N LYS A 161 -8.45 9.52 -15.90
CA LYS A 161 -9.63 10.31 -16.23
C LYS A 161 -9.63 11.62 -15.45
N ILE A 162 -9.52 12.73 -16.18
CA ILE A 162 -9.56 14.08 -15.60
C ILE A 162 -11.02 14.58 -15.62
N THR A 163 -11.62 14.71 -14.45
CA THR A 163 -13.00 15.14 -14.30
C THR A 163 -13.10 16.54 -13.66
N PRO A 164 -14.19 17.28 -13.88
CA PRO A 164 -14.41 18.54 -13.18
C PRO A 164 -14.38 18.39 -11.65
N ASP A 165 -14.93 17.29 -11.10
CA ASP A 165 -14.92 17.06 -9.66
C ASP A 165 -13.49 16.83 -9.12
N LEU A 166 -12.62 16.17 -9.90
CA LEU A 166 -11.22 16.02 -9.55
C LEU A 166 -10.53 17.38 -9.44
N LYS A 167 -10.73 18.25 -10.43
CA LYS A 167 -10.18 19.63 -10.43
C LYS A 167 -10.72 20.46 -9.28
N ASN A 168 -12.04 20.45 -9.08
CA ASN A 168 -12.70 21.20 -7.99
C ASN A 168 -12.19 20.78 -6.60
N ARG A 169 -11.78 19.52 -6.43
CA ARG A 169 -11.19 19.05 -5.16
C ARG A 169 -9.76 19.53 -5.01
N LEU A 170 -8.97 19.56 -6.08
CA LEU A 170 -7.62 20.14 -6.05
C LEU A 170 -7.63 21.61 -5.63
N GLU A 171 -8.59 22.41 -6.13
CA GLU A 171 -8.75 23.83 -5.79
C GLU A 171 -9.01 24.07 -4.28
N LYS A 172 -9.38 23.03 -3.53
CA LYS A 172 -9.58 23.08 -2.07
C LYS A 172 -8.29 22.93 -1.26
N GLY A 173 -7.13 23.03 -1.88
CA GLY A 173 -5.83 22.97 -1.23
C GLY A 173 -5.16 21.59 -1.29
N TYR A 174 -5.73 20.65 -2.01
CA TYR A 174 -5.06 19.38 -2.28
C TYR A 174 -4.03 19.52 -3.40
N LYS A 175 -3.09 18.59 -3.47
CA LYS A 175 -2.03 18.55 -4.48
C LYS A 175 -2.11 17.24 -5.25
N ALA A 176 -1.68 17.29 -6.51
CA ALA A 176 -1.49 16.11 -7.33
C ALA A 176 -0.01 15.99 -7.72
N ALA A 177 0.50 14.78 -7.78
CA ALA A 177 1.86 14.51 -8.22
C ALA A 177 1.90 13.34 -9.19
N LEU A 178 2.90 13.35 -10.04
CA LEU A 178 3.10 12.36 -11.07
C LEU A 178 4.56 11.93 -11.10
N LEU A 179 4.79 10.62 -11.26
CA LEU A 179 6.08 10.07 -11.62
C LEU A 179 6.18 10.07 -13.15
N GLU A 180 6.96 11.02 -13.67
CA GLU A 180 7.19 11.15 -15.11
C GLU A 180 7.99 9.94 -15.63
N GLY A 181 7.49 9.29 -16.63
CA GLY A 181 8.10 8.07 -17.18
C GLY A 181 7.24 7.39 -18.24
N GLU A 182 6.30 8.12 -18.85
CA GLU A 182 5.36 7.59 -19.84
C GLU A 182 4.49 6.42 -19.27
N ASN A 183 4.21 6.50 -17.97
CA ASN A 183 3.38 5.51 -17.29
C ASN A 183 1.89 5.63 -17.64
N PHE A 184 1.47 6.82 -18.12
CA PHE A 184 0.10 7.09 -18.55
C PHE A 184 0.12 7.56 -20.00
N GLU A 185 -0.79 7.05 -20.83
CA GLU A 185 -0.92 7.47 -22.22
C GLU A 185 -1.26 8.97 -22.37
N ASN A 186 -1.86 9.58 -21.34
CA ASN A 186 -2.18 11.01 -21.31
C ASN A 186 -1.34 11.79 -20.30
N GLU A 187 -0.09 11.42 -20.06
CA GLU A 187 0.80 12.00 -19.05
C GLU A 187 0.95 13.52 -19.20
N PHE A 188 1.16 14.01 -20.42
CA PHE A 188 1.26 15.44 -20.68
C PHE A 188 -0.03 16.20 -20.33
N GLU A 189 -1.20 15.63 -20.60
CA GLU A 189 -2.50 16.19 -20.24
C GLU A 189 -2.67 16.26 -18.72
N ILE A 190 -2.28 15.18 -18.00
CA ILE A 190 -2.30 15.11 -16.53
C ILE A 190 -1.46 16.24 -15.95
N MET A 191 -0.23 16.39 -16.40
CA MET A 191 0.68 17.44 -15.92
C MET A 191 0.10 18.83 -16.12
N LYS A 192 -0.42 19.10 -17.31
CA LYS A 192 -0.96 20.39 -17.66
C LYS A 192 -2.27 20.72 -16.93
N GLU A 193 -3.21 19.79 -16.90
CA GLU A 193 -4.57 20.01 -16.39
C GLU A 193 -4.68 19.95 -14.86
N LEU A 194 -3.78 19.20 -14.21
CA LEU A 194 -3.76 19.04 -12.75
C LEU A 194 -2.60 19.80 -12.09
N ASN A 195 -1.74 20.45 -12.88
CA ASN A 195 -0.56 21.16 -12.38
C ASN A 195 0.24 20.32 -11.40
N THR A 196 0.61 19.11 -11.82
CA THR A 196 1.27 18.13 -10.97
C THR A 196 2.69 18.55 -10.59
N ILE A 197 3.09 18.18 -9.39
CA ILE A 197 4.47 18.24 -8.91
C ILE A 197 5.10 16.86 -8.97
N SER A 198 6.37 16.73 -8.63
CA SER A 198 7.01 15.41 -8.49
C SER A 198 6.45 14.66 -7.27
N VAL A 199 6.51 13.32 -7.32
CA VAL A 199 6.06 12.47 -6.19
C VAL A 199 6.86 12.80 -4.92
N SER A 200 8.17 13.02 -5.04
CA SER A 200 9.02 13.40 -3.90
C SER A 200 8.59 14.73 -3.27
N GLU A 201 8.37 15.78 -4.08
CA GLU A 201 7.89 17.08 -3.58
C GLU A 201 6.52 16.98 -2.90
N PHE A 202 5.64 16.11 -3.40
CA PHE A 202 4.36 15.86 -2.78
C PHE A 202 4.51 15.29 -1.36
N PHE A 203 5.32 14.24 -1.20
CA PHE A 203 5.54 13.63 0.11
C PHE A 203 6.31 14.56 1.05
N ASP A 204 7.27 15.34 0.56
CA ASP A 204 7.97 16.35 1.37
C ASP A 204 7.03 17.45 1.87
N SER A 205 6.08 17.87 1.02
CA SER A 205 5.02 18.81 1.42
C SER A 205 4.13 18.21 2.51
N LEU A 206 3.65 16.96 2.33
CA LEU A 206 2.86 16.28 3.37
C LEU A 206 3.60 16.15 4.69
N ARG A 207 4.88 15.77 4.64
CA ARG A 207 5.73 15.69 5.84
C ARG A 207 5.81 17.03 6.57
N SER A 208 5.96 18.11 5.82
CA SER A 208 6.02 19.46 6.39
C SER A 208 4.68 19.86 7.03
N GLU A 209 3.56 19.54 6.38
CA GLU A 209 2.22 19.79 6.90
C GLU A 209 1.93 18.97 8.17
N VAL A 210 2.36 17.71 8.23
CA VAL A 210 2.20 16.84 9.42
C VAL A 210 3.06 17.34 10.58
N LYS A 211 4.31 17.80 10.31
CA LYS A 211 5.15 18.43 11.34
C LYS A 211 4.47 19.67 11.92
N ALA A 212 3.94 20.54 11.06
CA ALA A 212 3.23 21.72 11.50
C ALA A 212 1.98 21.38 12.34
N TYR A 213 1.24 20.32 11.97
CA TYR A 213 0.08 19.84 12.72
C TYR A 213 0.43 19.39 14.14
N TYR A 214 1.56 18.71 14.32
CA TYR A 214 2.02 18.26 15.63
C TYR A 214 2.91 19.27 16.37
N GLU A 215 3.18 20.42 15.77
CA GLU A 215 4.07 21.47 16.34
C GLU A 215 5.50 20.97 16.63
N VAL A 216 6.09 20.20 15.70
CA VAL A 216 7.42 19.56 15.83
C VAL A 216 8.38 20.01 14.73
#